data_34fc7f6c10a12bdf73ff3c656804aa4a
#
_entry.id   34fc7f6c10a12bdf73ff3c656804aa4a
#
_cell.length_a   1.000
_cell.length_b   1.000
_cell.length_c   1.000
_cell.angle_alpha   90.00
_cell.angle_beta   90.00
_cell.angle_gamma   90.00
#
_symmetry.space_group_name_H-M   'P 1'
#
loop_
_entity.id
_entity.type
_entity.pdbx_description
1 polymer ?
#
loop_
_entity_poly.entity_id
_entity_poly.type
_entity_poly.pdbx_seq_one_letter_code
_entity_poly.pdbx_strand_id
1 'polypeptide(L)'
;MSYQLHITSTAKHDIMRAVDYIEFVLKNPQAADNLLDTVTKQIGTLSDFPQKFHIVDDPVLASWEIRFIIINNYLAFYTINEEKQTVIVVRFLYKKSNWCSILRQESVFADSFNFFEPLITEVTRFLGTGFF
;
A
#
# COMPACT_ATOMS: atom_id res chain seq x y z
N MET A 1 -19.13 7.20 6.07
CA MET A 1 -18.99 7.06 4.62
C MET A 1 -17.71 6.34 4.29
N SER A 2 -17.78 5.43 3.34
CA SER A 2 -16.62 4.64 2.96
C SER A 2 -15.79 5.35 1.90
N TYR A 3 -14.47 5.24 2.03
CA TYR A 3 -13.56 5.65 0.99
C TYR A 3 -13.42 4.53 -0.03
N GLN A 4 -13.16 4.88 -1.28
CA GLN A 4 -12.75 3.91 -2.25
C GLN A 4 -11.31 3.49 -1.98
N LEU A 5 -10.99 2.26 -2.31
CA LEU A 5 -9.67 1.70 -2.02
C LEU A 5 -9.01 1.29 -3.32
N HIS A 6 -7.82 1.83 -3.56
CA HIS A 6 -7.03 1.50 -4.75
C HIS A 6 -5.64 1.04 -4.31
N ILE A 7 -5.17 -0.04 -4.90
CA ILE A 7 -3.83 -0.55 -4.64
C ILE A 7 -3.05 -0.41 -5.94
N THR A 8 -1.93 0.30 -5.89
CA THR A 8 -1.10 0.47 -7.09
C THR A 8 -0.55 -0.86 -7.55
N SER A 9 -0.18 -0.96 -8.81
CA SER A 9 0.43 -2.18 -9.34
C SER A 9 1.75 -2.48 -8.62
N THR A 10 2.50 -1.45 -8.26
CA THR A 10 3.75 -1.62 -7.52
C THR A 10 3.48 -2.23 -6.14
N ALA A 11 2.49 -1.71 -5.42
CA ALA A 11 2.13 -2.24 -4.11
C ALA A 11 1.65 -3.69 -4.23
N LYS A 12 0.87 -4.00 -5.25
CA LYS A 12 0.41 -5.35 -5.49
C LYS A 12 1.58 -6.30 -5.74
N HIS A 13 2.54 -5.88 -6.53
CA HIS A 13 3.75 -6.68 -6.76
C HIS A 13 4.53 -6.88 -5.46
N ASP A 14 4.62 -5.83 -4.64
CA ASP A 14 5.27 -5.95 -3.33
C ASP A 14 4.62 -7.04 -2.48
N ILE A 15 3.29 -7.03 -2.42
CA ILE A 15 2.53 -7.99 -1.63
C ILE A 15 2.76 -9.40 -2.14
N MET A 16 2.66 -9.61 -3.44
CA MET A 16 2.84 -10.93 -4.01
C MET A 16 4.27 -11.43 -3.86
N ARG A 17 5.26 -10.53 -3.93
CA ARG A 17 6.66 -10.90 -3.68
C ARG A 17 6.84 -11.39 -2.25
N ALA A 18 6.20 -10.72 -1.28
CA ALA A 18 6.27 -11.13 0.12
C ALA A 18 5.62 -12.51 0.32
N VAL A 19 4.45 -12.70 -0.27
CA VAL A 19 3.73 -13.98 -0.20
C VAL A 19 4.56 -15.10 -0.81
N ASP A 20 5.10 -14.87 -2.00
CA ASP A 20 5.91 -15.86 -2.70
C ASP A 20 7.17 -16.22 -1.92
N TYR A 21 7.81 -15.23 -1.32
CA TYR A 21 9.00 -15.46 -0.50
C TYR A 21 8.68 -16.43 0.65
N ILE A 22 7.58 -16.17 1.33
CA ILE A 22 7.18 -17.02 2.47
C ILE A 22 6.81 -18.43 1.99
N GLU A 23 6.11 -18.52 0.88
CA GLU A 23 5.66 -19.80 0.36
C GLU A 23 6.82 -20.65 -0.17
N PHE A 24 7.67 -20.07 -1.01
CA PHE A 24 8.66 -20.82 -1.76
C PHE A 24 10.05 -20.80 -1.14
N VAL A 25 10.48 -19.69 -0.57
CA VAL A 25 11.81 -19.61 0.05
C VAL A 25 11.78 -20.14 1.47
N LEU A 26 10.80 -19.71 2.26
CA LEU A 26 10.65 -20.21 3.63
C LEU A 26 9.87 -21.51 3.70
N LYS A 27 9.30 -21.95 2.56
CA LYS A 27 8.58 -23.21 2.43
C LYS A 27 7.44 -23.33 3.44
N ASN A 28 6.70 -22.23 3.60
CA ASN A 28 5.60 -22.18 4.56
C ASN A 28 4.34 -21.64 3.89
N PRO A 29 3.65 -22.49 3.08
CA PRO A 29 2.44 -22.03 2.38
C PRO A 29 1.33 -21.59 3.32
N GLN A 30 1.23 -22.17 4.51
CA GLN A 30 0.22 -21.76 5.48
C GLN A 30 0.46 -20.32 5.92
N ALA A 31 1.71 -19.96 6.21
CA ALA A 31 2.04 -18.60 6.61
C ALA A 31 1.83 -17.62 5.45
N ALA A 32 2.09 -18.06 4.23
CA ALA A 32 1.84 -17.24 3.04
C ALA A 32 0.35 -16.92 2.90
N ASP A 33 -0.50 -17.92 3.04
CA ASP A 33 -1.96 -17.72 2.99
C ASP A 33 -2.42 -16.81 4.12
N ASN A 34 -1.87 -16.99 5.32
CA ASN A 34 -2.22 -16.17 6.46
C ASN A 34 -1.83 -14.71 6.23
N LEU A 35 -0.67 -14.47 5.63
CA LEU A 35 -0.25 -13.09 5.33
C LEU A 35 -1.23 -12.46 4.35
N LEU A 36 -1.59 -13.16 3.29
CA LEU A 36 -2.50 -12.62 2.29
C LEU A 36 -3.85 -12.30 2.89
N ASP A 37 -4.37 -13.18 3.75
CA ASP A 37 -5.64 -12.93 4.44
C ASP A 37 -5.55 -11.68 5.33
N THR A 38 -4.46 -11.56 6.08
CA THR A 38 -4.26 -10.44 6.98
C THR A 38 -4.15 -9.14 6.20
N VAL A 39 -3.40 -9.15 5.11
CA VAL A 39 -3.25 -7.97 4.25
C VAL A 39 -4.61 -7.53 3.72
N THR A 40 -5.39 -8.48 3.21
CA THR A 40 -6.71 -8.17 2.67
C THR A 40 -7.62 -7.53 3.72
N LYS A 41 -7.64 -8.11 4.93
CA LYS A 41 -8.46 -7.59 6.02
C LYS A 41 -8.01 -6.22 6.48
N GLN A 42 -6.71 -6.07 6.73
CA GLN A 42 -6.18 -4.83 7.30
C GLN A 42 -6.27 -3.67 6.32
N ILE A 43 -5.95 -3.91 5.07
CA ILE A 43 -6.06 -2.86 4.05
C ILE A 43 -7.54 -2.51 3.85
N GLY A 44 -8.42 -3.51 3.92
CA GLY A 44 -9.85 -3.28 3.81
C GLY A 44 -10.39 -2.31 4.84
N THR A 45 -9.82 -2.32 6.06
CA THR A 45 -10.29 -1.40 7.11
C THR A 45 -9.98 0.06 6.79
N LEU A 46 -9.06 0.32 5.87
CA LEU A 46 -8.71 1.69 5.51
C LEU A 46 -9.85 2.41 4.82
N SER A 47 -10.80 1.69 4.25
CA SER A 47 -11.95 2.32 3.60
C SER A 47 -12.88 2.98 4.60
N ASP A 48 -12.84 2.58 5.87
CA ASP A 48 -13.73 3.15 6.90
C ASP A 48 -13.10 4.34 7.60
N PHE A 49 -11.85 4.20 8.04
CA PHE A 49 -11.19 5.24 8.84
C PHE A 49 -9.72 5.36 8.46
N PRO A 50 -9.41 5.86 7.26
CA PRO A 50 -8.00 5.93 6.86
C PRO A 50 -7.17 6.93 7.65
N GLN A 51 -7.80 7.92 8.29
CA GLN A 51 -7.08 8.95 9.03
C GLN A 51 -6.56 8.48 10.38
N LYS A 52 -6.99 7.31 10.86
CA LYS A 52 -6.63 6.90 12.23
C LYS A 52 -5.18 6.43 12.37
N PHE A 53 -4.52 6.14 11.27
CA PHE A 53 -3.14 5.66 11.31
C PHE A 53 -2.16 6.81 11.12
N HIS A 54 -0.93 6.61 11.61
CA HIS A 54 0.05 7.68 11.70
C HIS A 54 0.66 8.03 10.34
N ILE A 55 0.98 9.32 10.18
CA ILE A 55 1.84 9.77 9.09
C ILE A 55 3.26 9.37 9.44
N VAL A 56 4.04 8.97 8.43
CA VAL A 56 5.43 8.57 8.63
C VAL A 56 6.25 9.72 9.24
N ASP A 57 7.21 9.36 10.08
CA ASP A 57 8.04 10.33 10.78
C ASP A 57 9.30 10.64 9.98
N ASP A 58 9.13 11.07 8.75
CA ASP A 58 10.19 11.53 7.88
C ASP A 58 9.72 12.84 7.25
N PRO A 59 10.51 13.93 7.35
CA PRO A 59 10.02 15.23 6.90
C PRO A 59 9.55 15.27 5.45
N VAL A 60 10.28 14.61 4.55
CA VAL A 60 9.92 14.60 3.13
C VAL A 60 8.63 13.81 2.92
N LEU A 61 8.59 12.61 3.46
CA LEU A 61 7.42 11.73 3.28
C LEU A 61 6.20 12.28 4.01
N ALA A 62 6.42 12.91 5.16
CA ALA A 62 5.33 13.54 5.90
C ALA A 62 4.71 14.69 5.11
N SER A 63 5.54 15.42 4.36
CA SER A 63 5.03 16.51 3.51
C SER A 63 4.12 15.98 2.41
N TRP A 64 4.27 14.71 2.04
CA TRP A 64 3.40 14.06 1.06
C TRP A 64 2.23 13.36 1.75
N GLU A 65 2.12 13.48 3.08
CA GLU A 65 1.05 12.89 3.88
C GLU A 65 0.95 11.38 3.72
N ILE A 66 2.11 10.72 3.65
CA ILE A 66 2.15 9.26 3.56
C ILE A 66 1.91 8.69 4.95
N ARG A 67 0.93 7.82 5.05
CA ARG A 67 0.59 7.11 6.28
C ARG A 67 0.98 5.64 6.12
N PHE A 68 1.01 4.94 7.23
CA PHE A 68 1.31 3.51 7.19
C PHE A 68 0.48 2.74 8.20
N ILE A 69 0.23 1.49 7.86
CA ILE A 69 -0.37 0.52 8.76
C ILE A 69 0.59 -0.67 8.85
N ILE A 70 0.77 -1.18 10.08
CA ILE A 70 1.66 -2.31 10.32
C ILE A 70 0.87 -3.60 10.11
N ILE A 71 1.40 -4.46 9.24
CA ILE A 71 0.81 -5.77 8.96
C ILE A 71 1.90 -6.82 9.14
N ASN A 72 1.90 -7.50 10.29
CA ASN A 72 2.94 -8.44 10.67
C ASN A 72 4.31 -7.76 10.63
N ASN A 73 5.22 -8.22 9.79
CA ASN A 73 6.56 -7.64 9.65
C ASN A 73 6.66 -6.65 8.49
N TYR A 74 5.52 -6.18 8.01
CA TYR A 74 5.46 -5.31 6.83
C TYR A 74 4.76 -4.02 7.16
N LEU A 75 5.00 -3.01 6.32
CA LEU A 75 4.33 -1.72 6.39
C LEU A 75 3.61 -1.49 5.06
N ALA A 76 2.33 -1.23 5.14
CA ALA A 76 1.56 -0.82 3.97
C ALA A 76 1.47 0.69 4.00
N PHE A 77 2.07 1.34 3.01
CA PHE A 77 2.09 2.80 2.91
C PHE A 77 0.97 3.27 2.00
N TYR A 78 0.26 4.31 2.44
CA TYR A 78 -0.88 4.80 1.68
C TYR A 78 -1.02 6.31 1.82
N THR A 79 -1.76 6.90 0.90
CA THR A 79 -2.16 8.29 0.94
C THR A 79 -3.68 8.38 0.84
N ILE A 80 -4.23 9.52 1.22
CA ILE A 80 -5.67 9.75 1.17
C ILE A 80 -5.93 10.92 0.24
N ASN A 81 -6.78 10.71 -0.74
CA ASN A 81 -7.30 11.79 -1.57
C ASN A 81 -8.68 12.14 -1.01
N GLU A 82 -8.73 13.20 -0.20
CA GLU A 82 -9.97 13.60 0.46
C GLU A 82 -11.01 14.08 -0.53
N GLU A 83 -10.56 14.76 -1.56
CA GLU A 83 -11.48 15.31 -2.56
C GLU A 83 -12.24 14.18 -3.26
N LYS A 84 -11.57 13.09 -3.56
CA LYS A 84 -12.19 11.95 -4.24
C LYS A 84 -12.59 10.83 -3.30
N GLN A 85 -12.40 11.02 -2.01
CA GLN A 85 -12.72 10.02 -1.00
C GLN A 85 -12.09 8.67 -1.36
N THR A 86 -10.77 8.70 -1.65
CA THR A 86 -10.04 7.54 -2.12
C THR A 86 -8.78 7.34 -1.28
N VAL A 87 -8.55 6.09 -0.89
CA VAL A 87 -7.30 5.65 -0.24
C VAL A 87 -6.48 4.94 -1.30
N ILE A 88 -5.21 5.33 -1.42
CA ILE A 88 -4.30 4.76 -2.41
C ILE A 88 -3.14 4.11 -1.69
N VAL A 89 -3.03 2.78 -1.76
CA VAL A 89 -1.92 2.03 -1.19
C VAL A 89 -0.79 2.06 -2.19
N VAL A 90 0.32 2.71 -1.83
CA VAL A 90 1.41 2.99 -2.78
C VAL A 90 2.54 1.98 -2.71
N ARG A 91 2.83 1.43 -1.53
CA ARG A 91 3.89 0.41 -1.37
C ARG A 91 3.55 -0.52 -0.21
N PHE A 92 4.13 -1.72 -0.26
CA PHE A 92 4.04 -2.70 0.82
C PHE A 92 5.44 -3.26 1.03
N LEU A 93 6.11 -2.85 2.10
CA LEU A 93 7.53 -3.11 2.28
C LEU A 93 7.81 -3.75 3.64
N TYR A 94 8.83 -4.60 3.68
CA TYR A 94 9.30 -5.20 4.93
C TYR A 94 9.74 -4.09 5.88
N LYS A 95 9.32 -4.16 7.14
CA LYS A 95 9.54 -3.07 8.09
C LYS A 95 11.02 -2.82 8.38
N LYS A 96 11.88 -3.82 8.20
CA LYS A 96 13.32 -3.67 8.39
C LYS A 96 14.05 -3.33 7.11
N SER A 97 13.32 -3.13 6.01
CA SER A 97 13.93 -2.66 4.77
C SER A 97 14.25 -1.16 4.88
N ASN A 98 15.02 -0.67 3.93
CA ASN A 98 15.30 0.76 3.85
C ASN A 98 14.13 1.48 3.17
N TRP A 99 12.94 1.35 3.75
CA TRP A 99 11.70 1.84 3.13
C TRP A 99 11.72 3.35 2.96
N CYS A 100 12.35 4.07 3.87
CA CYS A 100 12.41 5.53 3.77
C CYS A 100 13.13 5.95 2.48
N SER A 101 14.27 5.33 2.21
CA SER A 101 15.03 5.59 0.99
C SER A 101 14.26 5.15 -0.24
N ILE A 102 13.63 3.98 -0.17
CA ILE A 102 12.84 3.47 -1.28
C ILE A 102 11.72 4.44 -1.64
N LEU A 103 10.98 4.91 -0.64
CA LEU A 103 9.88 5.85 -0.86
C LEU A 103 10.38 7.19 -1.37
N ARG A 104 11.52 7.67 -0.85
CA ARG A 104 12.08 8.93 -1.31
C ARG A 104 12.57 8.86 -2.75
N GLN A 105 13.02 7.71 -3.20
CA GLN A 105 13.46 7.53 -4.57
C GLN A 105 12.31 7.61 -5.56
N GLU A 106 11.09 7.58 -5.08
CA GLU A 106 9.90 7.76 -5.90
C GLU A 106 9.46 9.22 -5.92
N SER A 107 10.41 10.14 -5.72
CA SER A 107 10.12 11.57 -5.78
C SER A 107 9.53 11.98 -7.11
N VAL A 108 9.93 11.32 -8.21
CA VAL A 108 9.33 11.54 -9.52
C VAL A 108 7.83 11.25 -9.49
N PHE A 109 7.47 10.19 -8.79
CA PHE A 109 6.07 9.83 -8.60
C PHE A 109 5.34 10.92 -7.81
N ALA A 110 5.98 11.41 -6.73
CA ALA A 110 5.41 12.47 -5.92
C ALA A 110 5.30 13.79 -6.69
N ASP A 111 6.31 14.10 -7.49
CA ASP A 111 6.28 15.29 -8.34
C ASP A 111 5.18 15.18 -9.38
N SER A 112 4.79 13.96 -9.69
CA SER A 112 3.74 13.69 -10.67
C SER A 112 2.39 13.46 -10.00
N PHE A 113 2.20 13.97 -8.79
CA PHE A 113 0.94 13.81 -8.06
C PHE A 113 -0.25 14.29 -8.88
N ASN A 114 -0.02 15.26 -9.75
CA ASN A 114 -1.07 15.76 -10.64
C ASN A 114 -1.49 14.74 -11.69
N PHE A 115 -0.70 13.69 -11.88
CA PHE A 115 -0.99 12.63 -12.84
C PHE A 115 -1.55 11.38 -12.17
N PHE A 116 -1.95 11.48 -10.93
CA PHE A 116 -2.52 10.35 -10.19
C PHE A 116 -3.79 9.83 -10.82
N GLU A 117 -4.54 10.72 -11.47
CA GLU A 117 -5.82 10.35 -12.05
C GLU A 117 -5.71 9.20 -13.05
N PRO A 118 -4.80 9.27 -14.04
CA PRO A 118 -4.63 8.15 -14.96
C PRO A 118 -4.18 6.88 -14.27
N LEU A 119 -3.28 7.00 -13.27
CA LEU A 119 -2.82 5.84 -12.53
C LEU A 119 -3.94 5.20 -11.74
N ILE A 120 -4.76 6.02 -11.09
CA ILE A 120 -5.90 5.54 -10.33
C ILE A 120 -6.86 4.78 -11.25
N THR A 121 -7.11 5.32 -12.44
CA THR A 121 -7.99 4.68 -13.41
C THR A 121 -7.46 3.31 -13.81
N GLU A 122 -6.15 3.20 -14.07
CA GLU A 122 -5.53 1.93 -14.42
C GLU A 122 -5.58 0.94 -13.27
N VAL A 123 -5.29 1.42 -12.06
CA VAL A 123 -5.32 0.58 -10.86
C VAL A 123 -6.73 0.07 -10.64
N THR A 124 -7.74 0.92 -10.80
CA THR A 124 -9.12 0.51 -10.64
C THR A 124 -9.47 -0.60 -11.62
N ARG A 125 -9.04 -0.47 -12.88
CA ARG A 125 -9.25 -1.50 -13.89
C ARG A 125 -8.57 -2.80 -13.50
N PHE A 126 -7.36 -2.69 -13.00
CA PHE A 126 -6.57 -3.84 -12.58
C PHE A 126 -7.21 -4.55 -11.40
N LEU A 127 -7.68 -3.79 -10.42
CA LEU A 127 -8.38 -4.37 -9.26
C LEU A 127 -9.69 -5.01 -9.68
N GLY A 128 -10.32 -4.47 -10.71
CA GLY A 128 -11.54 -5.06 -11.27
C GLY A 128 -11.34 -6.45 -11.85
N THR A 129 -10.09 -6.87 -12.08
CA THR A 129 -9.78 -8.22 -12.53
C THR A 129 -9.64 -9.22 -11.38
N GLY A 130 -9.87 -8.79 -10.13
CA GLY A 130 -10.09 -9.72 -9.05
C GLY A 130 -8.96 -9.94 -8.07
N PHE A 131 -8.14 -8.96 -7.81
CA PHE A 131 -7.14 -9.10 -6.75
C PHE A 131 -7.81 -9.19 -5.38
N PHE A 132 -8.81 -8.39 -5.18
CA PHE A 132 -9.61 -8.45 -3.95
C PHE A 132 -10.93 -9.13 -4.19
#